data_37937d3e345c723c6769e493a0587628
#
_entry.id   37937d3e345c723c6769e493a0587628
#
_cell.length_a   1.000
_cell.length_b   1.000
_cell.length_c   1.000
_cell.angle_alpha   90.00
_cell.angle_beta   90.00
_cell.angle_gamma   90.00
#
_symmetry.space_group_name_H-M   'P 1'
#
loop_
_entity.id
_entity.type
_entity.pdbx_description
1 polymer ?
#
loop_
_entity_poly.entity_id
_entity_poly.type
_entity_poly.pdbx_seq_one_letter_code
_entity_poly.pdbx_strand_id
1 'polypeptide(L)'
;LRPFNYVIIDEIDDILLDSAQTPLIIAGSPRVQSNYYGIIDTLVTTLVEGEDYIFKEEKEEVWLTTKGAKSAESFLGIDNLYKEEHASFARHLVYAIRAHKLYTKDKDYIIRGNEMVLVDKGTGRLMEMTKLQGGLHQAIEAKEHVKLSPETRAMASITYQSLFKMFKKVSGMTGTGKVAEKEFLETYNMAVIRIPTNRPKQRIDYPDNLYVTLPEKVYASLEYIKEYHAKGNPLLVFVGSVEMSQLYSSLLLREGIAHNVLNANNAAREAQIIAESGQMGAVTVATSMAGRGTDIKLGKGVAELGGLIVIGTERMESQRIDLQIRGRSGRQGDPGMSKFFVSLEDDVIKKFAPSWVHKKYKDYQVQDMTQPEILKGRKYRNLVERAQHA
;
A
#
# COMPACT_ATOMS: atom_id res chain seq x y z
N LEU A 1 23.67 5.80 29.63
CA LEU A 1 23.45 5.59 28.17
C LEU A 1 24.58 6.26 27.40
N ARG A 2 25.04 5.63 26.32
CA ARG A 2 26.04 6.24 25.42
C ARG A 2 25.35 7.34 24.60
N PRO A 3 26.06 8.46 24.28
CA PRO A 3 25.51 9.49 23.41
C PRO A 3 25.30 9.00 21.99
N PHE A 4 24.29 9.54 21.32
CA PHE A 4 24.02 9.27 19.89
C PHE A 4 25.03 10.07 19.05
N ASN A 5 26.11 9.43 18.60
CA ASN A 5 27.17 10.12 17.88
C ASN A 5 26.98 10.04 16.36
N TYR A 6 26.90 8.83 15.78
CA TYR A 6 26.82 8.63 14.34
C TYR A 6 25.95 7.42 14.01
N VAL A 7 25.12 7.56 13.00
CA VAL A 7 24.32 6.48 12.43
C VAL A 7 24.46 6.45 10.91
N ILE A 8 24.58 5.25 10.36
CA ILE A 8 24.49 4.97 8.92
C ILE A 8 23.22 4.15 8.72
N ILE A 9 22.34 4.60 7.83
CA ILE A 9 21.04 4.00 7.57
C ILE A 9 21.07 3.42 6.16
N ASP A 10 20.90 2.11 6.04
CA ASP A 10 20.66 1.47 4.76
C ASP A 10 19.19 1.59 4.38
N GLU A 11 18.89 1.68 3.08
CA GLU A 11 17.54 1.99 2.59
C GLU A 11 16.90 3.19 3.33
N ILE A 12 17.67 4.28 3.40
CA ILE A 12 17.34 5.46 4.22
C ILE A 12 16.00 6.09 3.82
N ASP A 13 15.57 5.98 2.58
CA ASP A 13 14.28 6.46 2.09
C ASP A 13 13.10 5.68 2.71
N ASP A 14 13.26 4.39 2.96
CA ASP A 14 12.25 3.61 3.68
C ASP A 14 12.09 4.09 5.13
N ILE A 15 13.21 4.20 5.82
CA ILE A 15 13.20 4.49 7.26
C ILE A 15 12.82 5.94 7.54
N LEU A 16 13.38 6.90 6.78
CA LEU A 16 13.18 8.32 7.07
C LEU A 16 12.00 8.96 6.33
N LEU A 17 11.48 8.35 5.27
CA LEU A 17 10.33 8.87 4.53
C LEU A 17 9.10 7.96 4.64
N ASP A 18 9.20 6.69 4.25
CA ASP A 18 8.02 5.80 4.24
C ASP A 18 7.58 5.41 5.66
N SER A 19 8.48 4.84 6.47
CA SER A 19 8.19 4.43 7.85
C SER A 19 8.03 5.61 8.81
N ALA A 20 8.58 6.78 8.46
CA ALA A 20 8.55 7.97 9.32
C ALA A 20 7.17 8.64 9.41
N GLN A 21 6.20 8.22 8.62
CA GLN A 21 4.80 8.70 8.70
C GLN A 21 4.12 8.27 10.01
N THR A 22 4.59 7.19 10.63
CA THR A 22 4.07 6.70 11.92
C THR A 22 5.11 6.87 13.02
N PRO A 23 4.73 7.34 14.24
CA PRO A 23 5.67 7.46 15.33
C PRO A 23 6.03 6.09 15.92
N LEU A 24 7.22 6.00 16.53
CA LEU A 24 7.59 4.91 17.42
C LEU A 24 6.85 5.07 18.74
N ILE A 25 6.19 4.04 19.22
CA ILE A 25 5.37 4.09 20.42
C ILE A 25 5.75 2.97 21.37
N ILE A 26 5.92 3.34 22.64
CA ILE A 26 6.05 2.39 23.74
C ILE A 26 4.66 2.22 24.34
N ALA A 27 4.07 1.03 24.18
CA ALA A 27 2.80 0.67 24.79
C ALA A 27 3.00 0.31 26.27
N GLY A 28 2.11 0.81 27.12
CA GLY A 28 2.06 0.47 28.53
C GLY A 28 1.21 -0.78 28.82
N SER A 29 0.98 -1.03 30.10
CA SER A 29 0.14 -2.13 30.56
C SER A 29 -1.28 -2.05 29.96
N PRO A 30 -1.90 -3.18 29.65
CA PRO A 30 -3.27 -3.23 29.14
C PRO A 30 -4.24 -2.55 30.12
N ARG A 31 -5.20 -1.80 29.62
CA ARG A 31 -6.35 -1.35 30.40
C ARG A 31 -7.37 -2.47 30.54
N VAL A 32 -8.25 -2.32 31.51
CA VAL A 32 -9.44 -3.18 31.62
C VAL A 32 -10.21 -3.11 30.31
N GLN A 33 -10.44 -4.25 29.72
CA GLN A 33 -11.10 -4.36 28.42
C GLN A 33 -12.54 -3.86 28.51
N SER A 34 -12.93 -2.93 27.65
CA SER A 34 -14.32 -2.50 27.51
C SER A 34 -15.10 -3.58 26.75
N ASN A 35 -16.17 -4.08 27.33
CA ASN A 35 -17.07 -5.06 26.67
C ASN A 35 -18.01 -4.39 25.63
N TYR A 36 -17.88 -3.09 25.41
CA TYR A 36 -18.84 -2.33 24.59
C TYR A 36 -18.57 -2.39 23.09
N TYR A 37 -17.39 -2.86 22.65
CA TYR A 37 -17.04 -2.88 21.21
C TYR A 37 -18.06 -3.63 20.35
N GLY A 38 -18.48 -4.84 20.76
CA GLY A 38 -19.45 -5.63 20.00
C GLY A 38 -20.85 -5.01 19.98
N ILE A 39 -21.29 -4.40 21.10
CA ILE A 39 -22.59 -3.69 21.18
C ILE A 39 -22.59 -2.46 20.29
N ILE A 40 -21.50 -1.68 20.32
CA ILE A 40 -21.32 -0.49 19.49
C ILE A 40 -21.22 -0.86 18.00
N ASP A 41 -20.53 -1.95 17.66
CA ASP A 41 -20.48 -2.45 16.29
C ASP A 41 -21.88 -2.77 15.76
N THR A 42 -22.69 -3.49 16.54
CA THR A 42 -24.10 -3.75 16.19
C THR A 42 -24.89 -2.46 15.99
N LEU A 43 -24.71 -1.46 16.85
CA LEU A 43 -25.35 -0.15 16.68
C LEU A 43 -24.94 0.50 15.34
N VAL A 44 -23.64 0.52 15.01
CA VAL A 44 -23.14 1.17 13.78
C VAL A 44 -23.77 0.57 12.52
N THR A 45 -24.03 -0.74 12.49
CA THR A 45 -24.69 -1.37 11.34
C THR A 45 -26.12 -0.88 11.10
N THR A 46 -26.76 -0.25 12.10
CA THR A 46 -28.10 0.32 12.00
C THR A 46 -28.12 1.80 11.61
N LEU A 47 -26.99 2.49 11.70
CA LEU A 47 -26.88 3.92 11.40
C LEU A 47 -26.76 4.19 9.91
N VAL A 48 -27.39 5.26 9.45
CA VAL A 48 -27.45 5.68 8.04
C VAL A 48 -26.53 6.86 7.80
N GLU A 49 -25.60 6.71 6.82
CA GLU A 49 -24.74 7.80 6.37
C GLU A 49 -25.55 8.96 5.77
N GLY A 50 -25.16 10.18 6.09
CA GLY A 50 -25.86 11.40 5.68
C GLY A 50 -27.01 11.80 6.61
N GLU A 51 -27.57 10.86 7.38
CA GLU A 51 -28.63 11.11 8.35
C GLU A 51 -28.12 11.07 9.80
N ASP A 52 -27.53 9.92 10.20
CA ASP A 52 -27.07 9.68 11.57
C ASP A 52 -25.61 10.08 11.77
N TYR A 53 -24.81 9.98 10.75
CA TYR A 53 -23.42 10.45 10.77
C TYR A 53 -23.01 11.00 9.41
N ILE A 54 -21.97 11.84 9.40
CA ILE A 54 -21.36 12.37 8.20
C ILE A 54 -19.93 11.82 8.12
N PHE A 55 -19.58 11.31 6.96
CA PHE A 55 -18.24 10.84 6.63
C PHE A 55 -17.67 11.67 5.47
N LYS A 56 -16.48 12.22 5.66
CA LYS A 56 -15.70 12.89 4.61
C LYS A 56 -14.47 12.06 4.29
N GLU A 57 -14.53 11.34 3.18
CA GLU A 57 -13.46 10.44 2.73
C GLU A 57 -12.13 11.18 2.52
N GLU A 58 -12.14 12.36 1.90
CA GLU A 58 -10.95 13.17 1.62
C GLU A 58 -10.15 13.56 2.88
N LYS A 59 -10.83 13.69 4.02
CA LYS A 59 -10.22 14.10 5.30
C LYS A 59 -10.17 12.98 6.33
N GLU A 60 -10.72 11.81 5.98
CA GLU A 60 -10.91 10.67 6.90
C GLU A 60 -11.63 11.08 8.21
N GLU A 61 -12.51 12.07 8.12
CA GLU A 61 -13.25 12.61 9.26
C GLU A 61 -14.64 12.01 9.36
N VAL A 62 -15.02 11.66 10.59
CA VAL A 62 -16.37 11.15 10.94
C VAL A 62 -16.92 11.95 12.10
N TRP A 63 -18.18 12.38 12.02
CA TRP A 63 -18.88 12.94 13.15
C TRP A 63 -20.37 12.55 13.13
N LEU A 64 -20.95 12.43 14.33
CA LEU A 64 -22.35 12.14 14.50
C LEU A 64 -23.19 13.40 14.27
N THR A 65 -24.37 13.21 13.67
CA THR A 65 -25.40 14.24 13.64
C THR A 65 -26.17 14.23 14.95
N THR A 66 -27.02 15.25 15.17
CA THR A 66 -27.93 15.27 16.32
C THR A 66 -28.89 14.08 16.31
N LYS A 67 -29.30 13.62 15.11
CA LYS A 67 -30.14 12.44 14.93
C LYS A 67 -29.39 11.18 15.35
N GLY A 68 -28.16 11.00 14.86
CA GLY A 68 -27.33 9.83 15.18
C GLY A 68 -26.96 9.75 16.67
N ALA A 69 -26.74 10.90 17.31
CA ALA A 69 -26.54 10.92 18.77
C ALA A 69 -27.79 10.40 19.52
N LYS A 70 -29.01 10.86 19.13
CA LYS A 70 -30.25 10.37 19.69
C LYS A 70 -30.52 8.90 19.41
N SER A 71 -30.23 8.43 18.20
CA SER A 71 -30.32 7.00 17.84
C SER A 71 -29.42 6.17 18.76
N ALA A 72 -28.19 6.63 18.99
CA ALA A 72 -27.23 5.97 19.88
C ALA A 72 -27.71 6.00 21.36
N GLU A 73 -28.20 7.13 21.85
CA GLU A 73 -28.77 7.27 23.19
C GLU A 73 -29.92 6.29 23.42
N SER A 74 -30.85 6.22 22.47
CA SER A 74 -31.99 5.30 22.53
C SER A 74 -31.57 3.83 22.53
N PHE A 75 -30.60 3.47 21.70
CA PHE A 75 -30.09 2.11 21.61
C PHE A 75 -29.34 1.67 22.88
N LEU A 76 -28.52 2.57 23.42
CA LEU A 76 -27.74 2.31 24.63
C LEU A 76 -28.53 2.49 25.93
N GLY A 77 -29.74 3.05 25.88
CA GLY A 77 -30.54 3.33 27.05
C GLY A 77 -29.95 4.41 27.96
N ILE A 78 -29.28 5.40 27.39
CA ILE A 78 -28.63 6.51 28.09
C ILE A 78 -29.34 7.84 27.75
N ASP A 79 -29.25 8.80 28.65
CA ASP A 79 -29.94 10.09 28.52
C ASP A 79 -29.18 11.11 27.65
N ASN A 80 -27.84 11.08 27.69
CA ASN A 80 -27.00 11.97 26.89
C ASN A 80 -25.61 11.32 26.61
N LEU A 81 -25.31 11.14 25.36
CA LEU A 81 -24.07 10.52 24.87
C LEU A 81 -22.80 11.32 25.23
N TYR A 82 -22.93 12.64 25.39
CA TYR A 82 -21.79 13.54 25.60
C TYR A 82 -21.55 13.89 27.07
N LYS A 83 -22.25 13.26 28.02
CA LYS A 83 -21.90 13.36 29.44
C LYS A 83 -20.52 12.69 29.68
N GLU A 84 -19.81 13.18 30.70
CA GLU A 84 -18.47 12.67 31.07
C GLU A 84 -18.48 11.14 31.31
N GLU A 85 -19.51 10.65 32.01
CA GLU A 85 -19.72 9.22 32.28
C GLU A 85 -19.92 8.36 31.00
N HIS A 86 -20.44 8.98 29.91
CA HIS A 86 -20.71 8.32 28.62
C HIS A 86 -19.70 8.64 27.52
N ALA A 87 -18.67 9.44 27.81
CA ALA A 87 -17.68 9.88 26.83
C ALA A 87 -16.94 8.71 26.14
N SER A 88 -16.84 7.56 26.81
CA SER A 88 -16.29 6.34 26.22
C SER A 88 -17.17 5.78 25.11
N PHE A 89 -18.49 5.85 25.22
CA PHE A 89 -19.41 5.38 24.17
C PHE A 89 -19.32 6.24 22.91
N ALA A 90 -19.31 7.56 23.07
CA ALA A 90 -19.14 8.48 21.93
C ALA A 90 -17.85 8.20 21.17
N ARG A 91 -16.75 7.98 21.89
CA ARG A 91 -15.46 7.63 21.30
C ARG A 91 -15.50 6.29 20.57
N HIS A 92 -16.03 5.24 21.21
CA HIS A 92 -16.13 3.91 20.58
C HIS A 92 -17.02 3.94 19.33
N LEU A 93 -18.11 4.73 19.36
CA LEU A 93 -19.01 4.86 18.22
C LEU A 93 -18.32 5.50 17.00
N VAL A 94 -17.58 6.58 17.22
CA VAL A 94 -16.79 7.21 16.15
C VAL A 94 -15.74 6.25 15.60
N TYR A 95 -15.03 5.49 16.45
CA TYR A 95 -14.05 4.51 15.99
C TYR A 95 -14.68 3.33 15.27
N ALA A 96 -15.86 2.87 15.69
CA ALA A 96 -16.59 1.82 14.99
C ALA A 96 -17.02 2.27 13.58
N ILE A 97 -17.56 3.50 13.43
CA ILE A 97 -17.88 4.07 12.11
C ILE A 97 -16.59 4.18 11.24
N ARG A 98 -15.48 4.66 11.82
CA ARG A 98 -14.19 4.71 11.11
C ARG A 98 -13.71 3.32 10.69
N ALA A 99 -13.86 2.31 11.53
CA ALA A 99 -13.50 0.92 11.21
C ALA A 99 -14.28 0.40 10.00
N HIS A 100 -15.58 0.72 9.90
CA HIS A 100 -16.42 0.32 8.78
C HIS A 100 -16.13 1.12 7.48
N LYS A 101 -15.75 2.39 7.58
CA LYS A 101 -15.62 3.29 6.43
C LYS A 101 -14.19 3.38 5.87
N LEU A 102 -13.18 3.33 6.73
CA LEU A 102 -11.79 3.59 6.35
C LEU A 102 -10.94 2.32 6.20
N TYR A 103 -11.39 1.21 6.78
CA TYR A 103 -10.58 -0.01 6.82
C TYR A 103 -11.26 -1.16 6.09
N THR A 104 -10.62 -1.66 5.05
CA THR A 104 -11.14 -2.74 4.21
C THR A 104 -10.30 -4.00 4.42
N LYS A 105 -11.00 -5.13 4.64
CA LYS A 105 -10.37 -6.45 4.74
C LYS A 105 -9.62 -6.79 3.45
N ASP A 106 -8.49 -7.50 3.59
CA ASP A 106 -7.57 -7.91 2.52
C ASP A 106 -6.85 -6.75 1.80
N LYS A 107 -7.12 -5.49 2.21
CA LYS A 107 -6.41 -4.29 1.76
C LYS A 107 -5.63 -3.64 2.91
N ASP A 108 -6.31 -3.32 4.01
CA ASP A 108 -5.73 -2.61 5.16
C ASP A 108 -5.35 -3.58 6.30
N TYR A 109 -5.99 -4.72 6.36
CA TYR A 109 -5.74 -5.79 7.34
C TYR A 109 -6.20 -7.14 6.80
N ILE A 110 -5.69 -8.20 7.43
CA ILE A 110 -6.14 -9.59 7.20
C ILE A 110 -6.56 -10.23 8.52
N ILE A 111 -7.34 -11.30 8.43
CA ILE A 111 -7.67 -12.15 9.58
C ILE A 111 -6.85 -13.43 9.51
N ARG A 112 -6.05 -13.68 10.55
CA ARG A 112 -5.19 -14.86 10.66
C ARG A 112 -5.36 -15.51 12.04
N GLY A 113 -5.80 -16.75 12.08
CA GLY A 113 -5.94 -17.49 13.34
C GLY A 113 -6.84 -16.83 14.38
N ASN A 114 -7.94 -16.16 13.95
CA ASN A 114 -8.87 -15.40 14.80
C ASN A 114 -8.28 -14.11 15.40
N GLU A 115 -7.24 -13.56 14.80
CA GLU A 115 -6.64 -12.28 15.13
C GLU A 115 -6.59 -11.37 13.91
N MET A 116 -6.79 -10.06 14.10
CA MET A 116 -6.64 -9.06 13.05
C MET A 116 -5.19 -8.60 13.01
N VAL A 117 -4.59 -8.64 11.81
CA VAL A 117 -3.22 -8.19 11.56
C VAL A 117 -3.25 -7.10 10.49
N LEU A 118 -2.64 -5.96 10.77
CA LEU A 118 -2.54 -4.85 9.83
C LEU A 118 -1.64 -5.21 8.65
N VAL A 119 -1.98 -4.68 7.49
CA VAL A 119 -1.16 -4.72 6.28
C VAL A 119 -0.60 -3.32 6.06
N ASP A 120 0.69 -3.22 5.89
CA ASP A 120 1.33 -1.98 5.46
C ASP A 120 0.96 -1.71 3.99
N LYS A 121 0.30 -0.59 3.73
CA LYS A 121 -0.18 -0.22 2.39
C LYS A 121 0.94 -0.05 1.37
N GLY A 122 2.09 0.46 1.82
CA GLY A 122 3.25 0.69 0.96
C GLY A 122 4.02 -0.58 0.63
N THR A 123 4.15 -1.48 1.61
CA THR A 123 4.98 -2.69 1.48
C THR A 123 4.17 -3.97 1.27
N GLY A 124 2.88 -3.96 1.58
CA GLY A 124 2.04 -5.16 1.59
C GLY A 124 2.46 -6.19 2.66
N ARG A 125 3.28 -5.80 3.63
CA ARG A 125 3.77 -6.67 4.70
C ARG A 125 2.83 -6.69 5.88
N LEU A 126 2.78 -7.83 6.56
CA LEU A 126 2.05 -7.98 7.82
C LEU A 126 2.77 -7.23 8.94
N MET A 127 2.02 -6.39 9.63
CA MET A 127 2.50 -5.61 10.76
C MET A 127 2.05 -6.27 12.09
N GLU A 128 2.56 -7.48 12.37
CA GLU A 128 2.11 -8.31 13.51
C GLU A 128 2.29 -7.63 14.88
N MET A 129 3.31 -6.77 15.00
CA MET A 129 3.61 -6.06 16.26
C MET A 129 2.96 -4.68 16.36
N THR A 130 2.25 -4.24 15.32
CA THR A 130 1.64 -2.91 15.26
C THR A 130 0.16 -2.97 15.57
N LYS A 131 -0.32 -2.08 16.45
CA LYS A 131 -1.73 -1.92 16.78
C LYS A 131 -2.16 -0.47 16.59
N LEU A 132 -3.35 -0.29 16.04
CA LEU A 132 -4.00 1.01 15.98
C LEU A 132 -4.38 1.46 17.39
N GLN A 133 -4.25 2.76 17.65
CA GLN A 133 -4.45 3.32 18.98
C GLN A 133 -5.90 3.75 19.26
N GLY A 134 -6.16 4.06 20.53
CA GLY A 134 -7.37 4.69 21.00
C GLY A 134 -8.61 3.80 20.96
N GLY A 135 -8.50 2.52 20.67
CA GLY A 135 -9.62 1.59 20.53
C GLY A 135 -10.03 1.30 19.08
N LEU A 136 -9.36 1.93 18.09
CA LEU A 136 -9.67 1.68 16.67
C LEU A 136 -9.32 0.24 16.25
N HIS A 137 -8.23 -0.32 16.79
CA HIS A 137 -7.85 -1.72 16.55
C HIS A 137 -8.97 -2.68 17.00
N GLN A 138 -9.46 -2.48 18.22
CA GLN A 138 -10.55 -3.26 18.78
C GLN A 138 -11.87 -3.05 18.05
N ALA A 139 -12.11 -1.85 17.52
CA ALA A 139 -13.29 -1.59 16.69
C ALA A 139 -13.26 -2.41 15.37
N ILE A 140 -12.09 -2.57 14.75
CA ILE A 140 -11.94 -3.44 13.56
C ILE A 140 -12.07 -4.93 13.97
N GLU A 141 -11.48 -5.34 15.08
CA GLU A 141 -11.63 -6.70 15.61
C GLU A 141 -13.11 -7.04 15.89
N ALA A 142 -13.89 -6.08 16.43
CA ALA A 142 -15.33 -6.23 16.65
C ALA A 142 -16.10 -6.34 15.32
N LYS A 143 -15.81 -5.49 14.35
CA LYS A 143 -16.39 -5.54 13.00
C LYS A 143 -16.20 -6.90 12.33
N GLU A 144 -15.05 -7.53 12.52
CA GLU A 144 -14.74 -8.84 11.94
C GLU A 144 -15.13 -10.02 12.86
N HIS A 145 -15.73 -9.73 14.03
CA HIS A 145 -16.14 -10.74 15.01
C HIS A 145 -15.00 -11.67 15.46
N VAL A 146 -13.76 -11.14 15.52
CA VAL A 146 -12.59 -11.88 16.00
C VAL A 146 -12.30 -11.55 17.47
N LYS A 147 -11.31 -12.24 18.04
CA LYS A 147 -10.91 -12.03 19.43
C LYS A 147 -10.45 -10.59 19.67
N LEU A 148 -11.11 -9.91 20.61
CA LEU A 148 -10.71 -8.56 21.00
C LEU A 148 -9.38 -8.57 21.76
N SER A 149 -8.42 -7.80 21.26
CA SER A 149 -7.15 -7.59 21.94
C SER A 149 -7.27 -6.52 23.04
N PRO A 150 -6.44 -6.57 24.10
CA PRO A 150 -6.45 -5.55 25.14
C PRO A 150 -6.12 -4.17 24.59
N GLU A 151 -6.86 -3.14 25.01
CA GLU A 151 -6.53 -1.75 24.71
C GLU A 151 -5.29 -1.34 25.53
N THR A 152 -4.24 -0.89 24.87
CA THR A 152 -3.03 -0.41 25.52
C THR A 152 -2.95 1.11 25.46
N ARG A 153 -2.38 1.73 26.49
CA ARG A 153 -2.10 3.17 26.50
C ARG A 153 -0.67 3.42 26.02
N ALA A 154 -0.49 4.39 25.12
CA ALA A 154 0.86 4.87 24.81
C ALA A 154 1.49 5.51 26.05
N MET A 155 2.62 4.97 26.48
CA MET A 155 3.42 5.52 27.59
C MET A 155 4.37 6.61 27.12
N ALA A 156 4.98 6.39 25.96
CA ALA A 156 5.85 7.34 25.29
C ALA A 156 5.74 7.18 23.78
N SER A 157 5.97 8.25 23.05
CA SER A 157 6.07 8.22 21.59
C SER A 157 7.18 9.15 21.13
N ILE A 158 7.86 8.81 20.05
CA ILE A 158 8.84 9.63 19.37
C ILE A 158 8.72 9.44 17.88
N THR A 159 8.77 10.51 17.10
CA THR A 159 8.81 10.41 15.64
C THR A 159 10.20 9.97 15.18
N TYR A 160 10.28 9.31 14.03
CA TYR A 160 11.57 8.96 13.40
C TYR A 160 12.45 10.22 13.20
N GLN A 161 11.82 11.32 12.76
CA GLN A 161 12.50 12.61 12.58
C GLN A 161 13.16 13.08 13.89
N SER A 162 12.44 13.01 15.00
CA SER A 162 12.96 13.42 16.30
C SER A 162 14.04 12.47 16.81
N LEU A 163 13.86 11.17 16.62
CA LEU A 163 14.85 10.17 17.03
C LEU A 163 16.18 10.36 16.29
N PHE A 164 16.15 10.45 14.96
CA PHE A 164 17.38 10.58 14.17
C PHE A 164 18.05 11.94 14.29
N LYS A 165 17.32 13.01 14.63
CA LYS A 165 17.91 14.33 15.00
C LYS A 165 18.70 14.32 16.31
N MET A 166 18.54 13.27 17.14
CA MET A 166 19.37 13.12 18.34
C MET A 166 20.81 12.69 18.03
N PHE A 167 21.08 12.14 16.86
CA PHE A 167 22.42 11.80 16.42
C PHE A 167 23.18 13.04 15.93
N LYS A 168 24.46 13.16 16.31
CA LYS A 168 25.31 14.26 15.85
C LYS A 168 25.58 14.20 14.35
N LYS A 169 25.66 13.00 13.79
CA LYS A 169 25.87 12.75 12.36
C LYS A 169 24.94 11.65 11.91
N VAL A 170 24.23 11.90 10.81
CA VAL A 170 23.37 10.91 10.13
C VAL A 170 23.82 10.83 8.68
N SER A 171 24.01 9.63 8.18
CA SER A 171 24.19 9.36 6.76
C SER A 171 23.46 8.09 6.38
N GLY A 172 23.27 7.87 5.09
CA GLY A 172 22.63 6.66 4.62
C GLY A 172 22.79 6.45 3.13
N MET A 173 22.22 5.37 2.64
CA MET A 173 22.27 4.98 1.24
C MET A 173 20.91 4.47 0.79
N THR A 174 20.62 4.71 -0.48
CA THR A 174 19.43 4.23 -1.17
C THR A 174 19.62 4.29 -2.67
N GLY A 175 18.94 3.42 -3.41
CA GLY A 175 18.91 3.45 -4.87
C GLY A 175 17.99 4.54 -5.45
N THR A 176 17.13 5.16 -4.65
CA THR A 176 16.02 6.04 -5.10
C THR A 176 15.97 7.42 -4.45
N GLY A 177 17.00 7.79 -3.68
CA GLY A 177 17.00 9.06 -2.93
C GLY A 177 16.93 10.33 -3.76
N LYS A 178 17.40 10.33 -5.02
CA LYS A 178 17.49 11.57 -5.82
C LYS A 178 16.14 12.20 -6.14
N VAL A 179 15.08 11.42 -6.29
CA VAL A 179 13.72 11.93 -6.53
C VAL A 179 13.08 12.54 -5.28
N ALA A 180 13.60 12.20 -4.10
CA ALA A 180 13.17 12.76 -2.81
C ALA A 180 14.20 13.73 -2.20
N GLU A 181 15.14 14.24 -3.00
CA GLU A 181 16.21 15.11 -2.51
C GLU A 181 15.68 16.35 -1.76
N LYS A 182 14.60 16.94 -2.27
CA LYS A 182 13.96 18.09 -1.63
C LYS A 182 13.42 17.75 -0.24
N GLU A 183 12.77 16.61 -0.10
CA GLU A 183 12.21 16.13 1.17
C GLU A 183 13.31 15.81 2.20
N PHE A 184 14.40 15.16 1.78
CA PHE A 184 15.57 14.94 2.64
C PHE A 184 16.20 16.24 3.10
N LEU A 185 16.30 17.24 2.21
CA LEU A 185 16.87 18.53 2.55
C LEU A 185 15.98 19.29 3.54
N GLU A 186 14.68 19.40 3.26
CA GLU A 186 13.74 20.17 4.09
C GLU A 186 13.50 19.54 5.47
N THR A 187 13.40 18.19 5.54
CA THR A 187 13.05 17.50 6.79
C THR A 187 14.28 17.19 7.65
N TYR A 188 15.39 16.78 7.03
CA TYR A 188 16.57 16.27 7.73
C TYR A 188 17.83 17.10 7.51
N ASN A 189 17.78 18.13 6.67
CA ASN A 189 18.93 18.94 6.24
C ASN A 189 20.05 18.06 5.63
N MET A 190 19.66 17.05 4.85
CA MET A 190 20.56 16.09 4.21
C MET A 190 20.62 16.33 2.71
N ALA A 191 21.83 16.49 2.17
CA ALA A 191 22.06 16.54 0.73
C ALA A 191 22.13 15.12 0.14
N VAL A 192 21.57 14.96 -1.07
CA VAL A 192 21.60 13.67 -1.78
C VAL A 192 22.66 13.70 -2.89
N ILE A 193 23.69 12.88 -2.74
CA ILE A 193 24.81 12.77 -3.69
C ILE A 193 24.59 11.52 -4.53
N ARG A 194 24.59 11.67 -5.87
CA ARG A 194 24.48 10.56 -6.80
C ARG A 194 25.86 9.94 -7.06
N ILE A 195 26.00 8.67 -6.71
CA ILE A 195 27.18 7.87 -7.02
C ILE A 195 26.90 7.11 -8.34
N PRO A 196 27.76 7.20 -9.37
CA PRO A 196 27.60 6.46 -10.61
C PRO A 196 27.59 4.95 -10.37
N THR A 197 26.84 4.22 -11.20
CA THR A 197 26.81 2.76 -11.16
C THR A 197 28.14 2.14 -11.63
N ASN A 198 28.57 1.04 -11.01
CA ASN A 198 29.78 0.32 -11.38
C ASN A 198 29.73 -0.22 -12.82
N ARG A 199 28.56 -0.71 -13.25
CA ARG A 199 28.31 -1.18 -14.62
C ARG A 199 27.19 -0.37 -15.26
N PRO A 200 27.24 -0.10 -16.58
CA PRO A 200 26.16 0.59 -17.27
C PRO A 200 24.83 -0.14 -17.12
N LYS A 201 23.76 0.63 -16.92
CA LYS A 201 22.39 0.10 -16.88
C LYS A 201 22.00 -0.42 -18.27
N GLN A 202 21.63 -1.70 -18.36
CA GLN A 202 21.13 -2.33 -19.60
C GLN A 202 19.60 -2.46 -19.62
N ARG A 203 18.92 -2.23 -18.49
CA ARG A 203 17.46 -2.30 -18.43
C ARG A 203 16.81 -1.23 -19.31
N ILE A 204 15.79 -1.66 -20.07
CA ILE A 204 14.93 -0.79 -20.87
C ILE A 204 13.64 -0.50 -20.09
N ASP A 205 13.42 0.78 -19.80
CA ASP A 205 12.19 1.24 -19.15
C ASP A 205 11.23 1.75 -20.22
N TYR A 206 10.20 0.95 -20.57
CA TYR A 206 9.20 1.32 -21.56
C TYR A 206 8.22 2.38 -21.02
N PRO A 207 7.67 3.25 -21.89
CA PRO A 207 6.60 4.15 -21.53
C PRO A 207 5.37 3.40 -21.02
N ASP A 208 4.63 4.04 -20.11
CA ASP A 208 3.40 3.49 -19.57
C ASP A 208 2.31 3.38 -20.64
N ASN A 209 1.51 2.35 -20.53
CA ASN A 209 0.25 2.25 -21.24
C ASN A 209 -0.88 2.70 -20.31
N LEU A 210 -1.57 3.77 -20.67
CA LEU A 210 -2.71 4.30 -19.91
C LEU A 210 -4.03 3.95 -20.61
N TYR A 211 -4.96 3.36 -19.87
CA TYR A 211 -6.29 2.94 -20.31
C TYR A 211 -7.37 3.76 -19.59
N VAL A 212 -8.59 3.74 -20.11
CA VAL A 212 -9.71 4.42 -19.46
C VAL A 212 -10.21 3.61 -18.27
N THR A 213 -10.37 2.30 -18.44
CA THR A 213 -10.97 1.44 -17.43
C THR A 213 -10.01 0.41 -16.86
N LEU A 214 -10.31 -0.05 -15.64
CA LEU A 214 -9.58 -1.13 -14.97
C LEU A 214 -9.63 -2.46 -15.77
N PRO A 215 -10.79 -2.91 -16.30
CA PRO A 215 -10.83 -4.12 -17.10
C PRO A 215 -9.95 -4.09 -18.35
N GLU A 216 -9.90 -2.96 -19.08
CA GLU A 216 -9.03 -2.80 -20.26
C GLU A 216 -7.55 -2.91 -19.88
N LYS A 217 -7.15 -2.29 -18.78
CA LYS A 217 -5.79 -2.37 -18.23
C LYS A 217 -5.43 -3.81 -17.87
N VAL A 218 -6.31 -4.51 -17.14
CA VAL A 218 -6.10 -5.90 -16.72
C VAL A 218 -5.97 -6.81 -17.92
N TYR A 219 -6.87 -6.69 -18.91
CA TYR A 219 -6.79 -7.47 -20.14
C TYR A 219 -5.45 -7.25 -20.88
N ALA A 220 -5.08 -5.98 -21.11
CA ALA A 220 -3.86 -5.66 -21.85
C ALA A 220 -2.58 -6.11 -21.11
N SER A 221 -2.55 -6.02 -19.80
CA SER A 221 -1.41 -6.50 -19.01
C SER A 221 -1.34 -8.04 -18.99
N LEU A 222 -2.49 -8.73 -18.95
CA LEU A 222 -2.55 -10.18 -19.03
C LEU A 222 -2.04 -10.70 -20.40
N GLU A 223 -2.45 -10.09 -21.50
CA GLU A 223 -1.93 -10.42 -22.83
C GLU A 223 -0.42 -10.19 -22.94
N TYR A 224 0.09 -9.12 -22.35
CA TYR A 224 1.52 -8.87 -22.28
C TYR A 224 2.27 -9.93 -21.45
N ILE A 225 1.70 -10.38 -20.33
CA ILE A 225 2.24 -11.48 -19.52
C ILE A 225 2.29 -12.77 -20.36
N LYS A 226 1.20 -13.12 -21.06
CA LYS A 226 1.13 -14.32 -21.91
C LYS A 226 2.19 -14.30 -23.01
N GLU A 227 2.35 -13.15 -23.67
CA GLU A 227 3.34 -12.99 -24.77
C GLU A 227 4.75 -13.30 -24.29
N TYR A 228 5.17 -12.70 -23.17
CA TYR A 228 6.55 -12.85 -22.69
C TYR A 228 6.78 -14.15 -21.92
N HIS A 229 5.76 -14.69 -21.27
CA HIS A 229 5.82 -16.04 -20.69
C HIS A 229 6.05 -17.10 -21.78
N ALA A 230 5.34 -17.00 -22.91
CA ALA A 230 5.55 -17.89 -24.05
C ALA A 230 6.98 -17.82 -24.64
N LYS A 231 7.67 -16.69 -24.49
CA LYS A 231 9.08 -16.52 -24.87
C LYS A 231 10.05 -17.10 -23.82
N GLY A 232 9.56 -17.56 -22.67
CA GLY A 232 10.37 -18.10 -21.59
C GLY A 232 10.95 -17.05 -20.63
N ASN A 233 10.58 -15.78 -20.75
CA ASN A 233 11.06 -14.74 -19.85
C ASN A 233 10.51 -14.93 -18.44
N PRO A 234 11.31 -14.69 -17.37
CA PRO A 234 10.77 -14.51 -16.03
C PRO A 234 10.03 -13.18 -15.93
N LEU A 235 8.87 -13.21 -15.27
CA LEU A 235 7.96 -12.08 -15.13
C LEU A 235 7.70 -11.79 -13.66
N LEU A 236 7.88 -10.53 -13.26
CA LEU A 236 7.55 -10.04 -11.93
C LEU A 236 6.45 -8.98 -12.06
N VAL A 237 5.24 -9.35 -11.68
CA VAL A 237 4.02 -8.54 -11.82
C VAL A 237 3.71 -7.87 -10.49
N PHE A 238 3.85 -6.55 -10.43
CA PHE A 238 3.52 -5.76 -9.24
C PHE A 238 2.10 -5.23 -9.29
N VAL A 239 1.39 -5.41 -8.19
CA VAL A 239 0.00 -4.98 -7.96
C VAL A 239 -0.11 -4.14 -6.70
N GLY A 240 -1.11 -3.25 -6.62
CA GLY A 240 -1.27 -2.32 -5.51
C GLY A 240 -1.95 -2.90 -4.27
N SER A 241 -2.63 -4.06 -4.39
CA SER A 241 -3.36 -4.65 -3.26
C SER A 241 -3.33 -6.18 -3.27
N VAL A 242 -3.66 -6.76 -2.11
CA VAL A 242 -3.83 -8.22 -1.97
C VAL A 242 -4.97 -8.72 -2.87
N GLU A 243 -6.06 -7.94 -2.97
CA GLU A 243 -7.20 -8.26 -3.83
C GLU A 243 -6.79 -8.34 -5.31
N MET A 244 -6.02 -7.34 -5.79
CA MET A 244 -5.49 -7.36 -7.15
C MET A 244 -4.54 -8.54 -7.38
N SER A 245 -3.76 -8.95 -6.37
CA SER A 245 -2.91 -10.14 -6.49
C SER A 245 -3.72 -11.42 -6.65
N GLN A 246 -4.86 -11.53 -5.97
CA GLN A 246 -5.79 -12.66 -6.11
C GLN A 246 -6.49 -12.66 -7.47
N LEU A 247 -6.89 -11.48 -7.96
CA LEU A 247 -7.47 -11.33 -9.30
C LEU A 247 -6.51 -11.81 -10.38
N TYR A 248 -5.26 -11.29 -10.39
CA TYR A 248 -4.25 -11.73 -11.37
C TYR A 248 -3.93 -13.21 -11.22
N SER A 249 -3.86 -13.73 -10.01
CA SER A 249 -3.67 -15.17 -9.77
C SER A 249 -4.80 -16.00 -10.40
N SER A 250 -6.05 -15.60 -10.19
CA SER A 250 -7.21 -16.29 -10.78
C SER A 250 -7.19 -16.25 -12.31
N LEU A 251 -6.80 -15.12 -12.91
CA LEU A 251 -6.70 -14.97 -14.35
C LEU A 251 -5.57 -15.83 -14.95
N LEU A 252 -4.39 -15.83 -14.31
CA LEU A 252 -3.25 -16.65 -14.72
C LEU A 252 -3.55 -18.14 -14.65
N LEU A 253 -4.28 -18.58 -13.60
CA LEU A 253 -4.76 -19.98 -13.51
C LEU A 253 -5.70 -20.36 -14.64
N ARG A 254 -6.62 -19.47 -15.03
CA ARG A 254 -7.51 -19.70 -16.18
C ARG A 254 -6.76 -19.83 -17.50
N GLU A 255 -5.66 -19.10 -17.66
CA GLU A 255 -4.76 -19.18 -18.81
C GLU A 255 -3.78 -20.35 -18.74
N GLY A 256 -3.83 -21.18 -17.69
CA GLY A 256 -2.91 -22.31 -17.47
C GLY A 256 -1.47 -21.92 -17.16
N ILE A 257 -1.23 -20.69 -16.70
CA ILE A 257 0.10 -20.18 -16.37
C ILE A 257 0.41 -20.46 -14.89
N ALA A 258 1.40 -21.34 -14.66
CA ALA A 258 1.90 -21.59 -13.32
C ALA A 258 2.62 -20.33 -12.77
N HIS A 259 2.29 -19.94 -11.53
CA HIS A 259 2.84 -18.73 -10.95
C HIS A 259 2.93 -18.82 -9.41
N ASN A 260 3.75 -17.95 -8.83
CA ASN A 260 3.82 -17.71 -7.39
C ASN A 260 3.10 -16.40 -7.05
N VAL A 261 2.49 -16.34 -5.86
CA VAL A 261 1.90 -15.10 -5.32
C VAL A 261 2.64 -14.71 -4.06
N LEU A 262 3.12 -13.48 -4.03
CA LEU A 262 3.83 -12.88 -2.90
C LEU A 262 3.08 -11.66 -2.39
N ASN A 263 2.28 -11.89 -1.37
CA ASN A 263 1.49 -10.87 -0.68
C ASN A 263 1.53 -11.12 0.84
N ALA A 264 0.79 -10.30 1.61
CA ALA A 264 0.72 -10.38 3.06
C ALA A 264 0.39 -11.80 3.59
N ASN A 265 -0.42 -12.58 2.85
CA ASN A 265 -0.83 -13.93 3.25
C ASN A 265 0.30 -14.97 3.11
N ASN A 266 1.29 -14.71 2.24
CA ASN A 266 2.35 -15.67 1.88
C ASN A 266 3.76 -15.21 2.30
N ALA A 267 3.88 -14.19 3.16
CA ALA A 267 5.15 -13.61 3.58
C ALA A 267 6.17 -14.62 4.15
N ALA A 268 5.71 -15.70 4.78
CA ALA A 268 6.60 -16.74 5.32
C ALA A 268 7.47 -17.45 4.26
N ARG A 269 7.09 -17.41 2.98
CA ARG A 269 7.83 -18.02 1.85
C ARG A 269 8.54 -16.98 0.98
N GLU A 270 8.57 -15.72 1.39
CA GLU A 270 9.08 -14.60 0.59
C GLU A 270 10.47 -14.89 -0.02
N ALA A 271 11.43 -15.30 0.81
CA ALA A 271 12.80 -15.55 0.36
C ALA A 271 12.88 -16.65 -0.72
N GLN A 272 12.10 -17.72 -0.57
CA GLN A 272 12.05 -18.81 -1.54
C GLN A 272 11.43 -18.35 -2.86
N ILE A 273 10.28 -17.67 -2.82
CA ILE A 273 9.57 -17.17 -4.01
C ILE A 273 10.46 -16.21 -4.79
N ILE A 274 11.15 -15.30 -4.08
CA ILE A 274 12.06 -14.34 -4.70
C ILE A 274 13.27 -15.05 -5.36
N ALA A 275 13.82 -16.08 -4.74
CA ALA A 275 14.91 -16.86 -5.33
C ALA A 275 14.48 -17.56 -6.64
N GLU A 276 13.22 -17.98 -6.73
CA GLU A 276 12.64 -18.61 -7.92
C GLU A 276 12.24 -17.61 -9.01
N SER A 277 11.98 -16.35 -8.66
CA SER A 277 11.42 -15.33 -9.58
C SER A 277 12.32 -14.97 -10.76
N GLY A 278 13.60 -15.28 -10.69
CA GLY A 278 14.56 -15.05 -11.79
C GLY A 278 14.76 -16.24 -12.72
N GLN A 279 14.07 -17.36 -12.51
CA GLN A 279 14.23 -18.56 -13.32
C GLN A 279 13.43 -18.47 -14.62
N MET A 280 13.88 -19.19 -15.65
CA MET A 280 13.24 -19.21 -16.97
C MET A 280 11.75 -19.60 -16.84
N GLY A 281 10.87 -18.79 -17.44
CA GLY A 281 9.43 -19.00 -17.44
C GLY A 281 8.72 -18.77 -16.10
N ALA A 282 9.44 -18.36 -15.04
CA ALA A 282 8.82 -18.05 -13.75
C ALA A 282 7.89 -16.84 -13.85
N VAL A 283 6.72 -16.94 -13.27
CA VAL A 283 5.78 -15.81 -13.11
C VAL A 283 5.54 -15.60 -11.63
N THR A 284 5.77 -14.37 -11.15
CA THR A 284 5.53 -14.01 -9.75
C THR A 284 4.65 -12.77 -9.70
N VAL A 285 3.49 -12.87 -9.03
CA VAL A 285 2.62 -11.74 -8.73
C VAL A 285 2.94 -11.25 -7.32
N ALA A 286 3.30 -9.99 -7.17
CA ALA A 286 3.76 -9.43 -5.90
C ALA A 286 3.07 -8.11 -5.57
N THR A 287 2.76 -7.86 -4.30
CA THR A 287 2.41 -6.52 -3.83
C THR A 287 3.65 -5.64 -3.75
N SER A 288 3.47 -4.31 -3.73
CA SER A 288 4.45 -3.29 -4.14
C SER A 288 5.87 -3.39 -3.55
N MET A 289 6.04 -3.92 -2.35
CA MET A 289 7.36 -3.94 -1.69
C MET A 289 7.84 -5.32 -1.28
N ALA A 290 7.17 -6.36 -1.77
CA ALA A 290 7.59 -7.73 -1.55
C ALA A 290 9.03 -7.96 -2.07
N GLY A 291 9.86 -8.62 -1.27
CA GLY A 291 11.26 -8.89 -1.60
C GLY A 291 12.22 -7.70 -1.48
N ARG A 292 11.84 -6.58 -0.82
CA ARG A 292 12.76 -5.46 -0.61
C ARG A 292 14.05 -5.92 0.10
N GLY A 293 15.20 -5.44 -0.37
CA GLY A 293 16.51 -5.87 0.14
C GLY A 293 17.00 -7.22 -0.39
N THR A 294 16.15 -8.01 -1.07
CA THR A 294 16.53 -9.31 -1.63
C THR A 294 16.90 -9.18 -3.11
N ASP A 295 17.99 -9.79 -3.53
CA ASP A 295 18.46 -9.80 -4.92
C ASP A 295 17.81 -10.93 -5.72
N ILE A 296 17.31 -10.62 -6.92
CA ILE A 296 16.76 -11.60 -7.86
C ILE A 296 17.87 -11.97 -8.85
N LYS A 297 18.41 -13.17 -8.72
CA LYS A 297 19.44 -13.69 -9.62
C LYS A 297 18.81 -14.33 -10.85
N LEU A 298 19.28 -13.94 -12.03
CA LEU A 298 18.83 -14.54 -13.27
C LEU A 298 19.27 -16.00 -13.39
N GLY A 299 18.34 -16.85 -13.78
CA GLY A 299 18.62 -18.24 -14.14
C GLY A 299 19.47 -18.37 -15.41
N LYS A 300 19.97 -19.57 -15.66
CA LYS A 300 20.76 -19.86 -16.86
C LYS A 300 19.93 -19.61 -18.13
N GLY A 301 20.47 -18.87 -19.09
CA GLY A 301 19.81 -18.57 -20.38
C GLY A 301 18.82 -17.38 -20.33
N VAL A 302 18.53 -16.84 -19.16
CA VAL A 302 17.56 -15.73 -19.01
C VAL A 302 18.12 -14.40 -19.52
N ALA A 303 19.42 -14.17 -19.37
CA ALA A 303 20.06 -12.96 -19.86
C ALA A 303 19.98 -12.85 -21.40
N GLU A 304 20.09 -13.96 -22.11
CA GLU A 304 19.98 -14.05 -23.58
C GLU A 304 18.53 -13.76 -24.06
N LEU A 305 17.52 -14.02 -23.21
CA LEU A 305 16.13 -13.68 -23.45
C LEU A 305 15.79 -12.20 -23.14
N GLY A 306 16.78 -11.40 -22.73
CA GLY A 306 16.56 -10.00 -22.35
C GLY A 306 16.34 -9.77 -20.85
N GLY A 307 16.53 -10.79 -20.02
CA GLY A 307 16.49 -10.71 -18.56
C GLY A 307 15.09 -10.74 -17.94
N LEU A 308 15.00 -10.29 -16.68
CA LEU A 308 13.75 -10.21 -15.91
C LEU A 308 12.88 -9.08 -16.44
N ILE A 309 11.59 -9.35 -16.63
CA ILE A 309 10.59 -8.36 -17.01
C ILE A 309 9.77 -7.96 -15.77
N VAL A 310 9.79 -6.68 -15.48
CA VAL A 310 8.97 -6.08 -14.41
C VAL A 310 7.75 -5.42 -15.03
N ILE A 311 6.58 -5.83 -14.56
CA ILE A 311 5.29 -5.29 -14.97
C ILE A 311 4.63 -4.62 -13.75
N GLY A 312 4.38 -3.31 -13.82
CA GLY A 312 3.54 -2.61 -12.85
C GLY A 312 2.11 -2.55 -13.37
N THR A 313 1.14 -2.93 -12.56
CA THR A 313 -0.28 -2.86 -12.95
C THR A 313 -0.96 -1.57 -12.53
N GLU A 314 -0.24 -0.70 -11.87
CA GLU A 314 -0.63 0.65 -11.49
C GLU A 314 0.60 1.46 -11.08
N ARG A 315 0.46 2.78 -10.96
CA ARG A 315 1.48 3.62 -10.34
C ARG A 315 1.27 3.65 -8.83
N MET A 316 2.36 3.55 -8.10
CA MET A 316 2.35 3.61 -6.64
C MET A 316 2.18 5.05 -6.16
N GLU A 317 1.91 5.23 -4.88
CA GLU A 317 1.72 6.57 -4.26
C GLU A 317 2.97 7.47 -4.38
N SER A 318 4.14 6.90 -4.54
CA SER A 318 5.41 7.61 -4.68
C SER A 318 6.21 7.16 -5.89
N GLN A 319 6.80 8.11 -6.61
CA GLN A 319 7.74 7.83 -7.70
C GLN A 319 8.95 7.00 -7.24
N ARG A 320 9.34 7.12 -5.96
CA ARG A 320 10.41 6.29 -5.37
C ARG A 320 10.06 4.81 -5.42
N ILE A 321 8.85 4.46 -5.03
CA ILE A 321 8.36 3.07 -5.04
C ILE A 321 8.35 2.52 -6.47
N ASP A 322 7.90 3.29 -7.45
CA ASP A 322 7.96 2.89 -8.86
C ASP A 322 9.40 2.60 -9.32
N LEU A 323 10.36 3.45 -8.91
CA LEU A 323 11.77 3.24 -9.23
C LEU A 323 12.35 2.02 -8.52
N GLN A 324 11.93 1.72 -7.30
CA GLN A 324 12.32 0.50 -6.57
C GLN A 324 11.75 -0.76 -7.26
N ILE A 325 10.49 -0.70 -7.72
CA ILE A 325 9.87 -1.77 -8.52
C ILE A 325 10.66 -2.00 -9.81
N ARG A 326 10.90 -0.94 -10.60
CA ARG A 326 11.75 -1.03 -11.80
C ARG A 326 13.15 -1.57 -11.49
N GLY A 327 13.70 -1.15 -10.34
CA GLY A 327 15.03 -1.56 -9.85
C GLY A 327 15.17 -3.04 -9.49
N ARG A 328 14.10 -3.81 -9.51
CA ARG A 328 14.16 -5.29 -9.37
C ARG A 328 14.78 -5.97 -10.58
N SER A 329 14.73 -5.34 -11.74
CA SER A 329 15.30 -5.81 -12.99
C SER A 329 16.55 -5.01 -13.39
N GLY A 330 17.42 -5.60 -14.15
CA GLY A 330 18.62 -4.96 -14.69
C GLY A 330 19.67 -4.63 -13.64
N ARG A 331 19.85 -5.48 -12.65
CA ARG A 331 20.85 -5.35 -11.59
C ARG A 331 22.22 -5.79 -12.07
N GLN A 332 23.28 -5.23 -11.47
CA GLN A 332 24.69 -5.61 -11.71
C GLN A 332 25.11 -5.61 -13.20
N GLY A 333 24.41 -4.83 -14.04
CA GLY A 333 24.65 -4.79 -15.48
C GLY A 333 23.94 -5.89 -16.28
N ASP A 334 23.02 -6.62 -15.67
CA ASP A 334 22.16 -7.57 -16.37
C ASP A 334 21.16 -6.85 -17.29
N PRO A 335 20.73 -7.48 -18.39
CA PRO A 335 19.61 -6.99 -19.18
C PRO A 335 18.30 -7.09 -18.38
N GLY A 336 17.31 -6.34 -18.84
CA GLY A 336 15.99 -6.37 -18.23
C GLY A 336 15.03 -5.38 -18.85
N MET A 337 13.77 -5.48 -18.50
CA MET A 337 12.73 -4.59 -19.01
C MET A 337 11.76 -4.19 -17.90
N SER A 338 11.17 -3.01 -18.01
CA SER A 338 10.06 -2.62 -17.16
C SER A 338 8.97 -1.93 -17.96
N LYS A 339 7.71 -2.20 -17.62
CA LYS A 339 6.53 -1.57 -18.22
C LYS A 339 5.41 -1.43 -17.22
N PHE A 340 4.71 -0.30 -17.25
CA PHE A 340 3.55 -0.06 -16.41
C PHE A 340 2.28 0.03 -17.25
N PHE A 341 1.22 -0.58 -16.72
CA PHE A 341 -0.14 -0.53 -17.21
C PHE A 341 -0.98 0.23 -16.21
N VAL A 342 -1.60 1.32 -16.61
CA VAL A 342 -2.26 2.28 -15.72
C VAL A 342 -3.67 2.53 -16.25
N SER A 343 -4.64 2.78 -15.39
CA SER A 343 -5.99 3.18 -15.77
C SER A 343 -6.41 4.47 -15.07
N LEU A 344 -7.42 5.16 -15.64
CA LEU A 344 -8.01 6.32 -14.98
C LEU A 344 -8.78 5.95 -13.70
N GLU A 345 -9.00 4.66 -13.49
CA GLU A 345 -9.66 4.10 -12.31
C GLU A 345 -8.70 3.70 -11.19
N ASP A 346 -7.38 3.82 -11.37
CA ASP A 346 -6.39 3.51 -10.35
C ASP A 346 -6.49 4.49 -9.17
N ASP A 347 -6.28 4.01 -7.96
CA ASP A 347 -6.50 4.77 -6.73
C ASP A 347 -5.74 6.10 -6.68
N VAL A 348 -4.47 6.12 -7.11
CA VAL A 348 -3.65 7.34 -7.17
C VAL A 348 -4.28 8.38 -8.10
N ILE A 349 -4.81 7.93 -9.24
CA ILE A 349 -5.45 8.83 -10.19
C ILE A 349 -6.82 9.29 -9.67
N LYS A 350 -7.63 8.40 -9.10
CA LYS A 350 -8.92 8.78 -8.50
C LYS A 350 -8.77 9.83 -7.39
N LYS A 351 -7.76 9.70 -6.53
CA LYS A 351 -7.54 10.63 -5.41
C LYS A 351 -7.11 12.04 -5.87
N PHE A 352 -6.24 12.12 -6.86
CA PHE A 352 -5.52 13.36 -7.17
C PHE A 352 -5.78 13.90 -8.58
N ALA A 353 -6.62 13.24 -9.38
CA ALA A 353 -6.92 13.69 -10.73
C ALA A 353 -7.92 14.85 -10.77
N PRO A 354 -7.77 15.78 -11.74
CA PRO A 354 -8.73 16.83 -11.98
C PRO A 354 -10.12 16.28 -12.37
N SER A 355 -11.17 17.04 -12.07
CA SER A 355 -12.59 16.66 -12.31
C SER A 355 -12.90 16.21 -13.75
N TRP A 356 -12.18 16.71 -14.77
CA TRP A 356 -12.37 16.28 -16.15
C TRP A 356 -12.03 14.80 -16.40
N VAL A 357 -11.17 14.22 -15.59
CA VAL A 357 -10.82 12.77 -15.65
C VAL A 357 -12.01 11.95 -15.24
N HIS A 358 -12.65 12.31 -14.12
CA HIS A 358 -13.86 11.64 -13.62
C HIS A 358 -15.01 11.71 -14.61
N LYS A 359 -15.16 12.87 -15.31
CA LYS A 359 -16.17 13.00 -16.36
C LYS A 359 -15.86 12.09 -17.54
N LYS A 360 -14.60 12.07 -18.01
CA LYS A 360 -14.20 11.24 -19.15
C LYS A 360 -14.49 9.76 -18.90
N TYR A 361 -14.21 9.27 -17.73
CA TYR A 361 -14.39 7.86 -17.43
C TYR A 361 -15.87 7.49 -17.22
N LYS A 362 -16.69 8.41 -16.67
CA LYS A 362 -18.14 8.18 -16.54
C LYS A 362 -18.88 8.08 -17.90
N ASP A 363 -18.42 8.85 -18.86
CA ASP A 363 -19.02 8.91 -20.19
C ASP A 363 -18.46 7.83 -21.15
N TYR A 364 -17.45 7.08 -20.71
CA TYR A 364 -16.76 6.10 -21.54
C TYR A 364 -17.49 4.76 -21.57
N GLN A 365 -17.70 4.22 -22.77
CA GLN A 365 -18.19 2.87 -22.98
C GLN A 365 -17.10 2.06 -23.68
N VAL A 366 -16.75 0.92 -23.10
CA VAL A 366 -15.80 -0.02 -23.70
C VAL A 366 -16.40 -0.56 -25.00
N GLN A 367 -15.73 -0.29 -26.12
CA GLN A 367 -16.19 -0.75 -27.44
C GLN A 367 -15.77 -2.20 -27.71
N ASP A 368 -14.51 -2.51 -27.48
CA ASP A 368 -13.96 -3.86 -27.67
C ASP A 368 -12.89 -4.14 -26.61
N MET A 369 -13.17 -5.09 -25.74
CA MET A 369 -12.22 -5.50 -24.68
C MET A 369 -10.97 -6.18 -25.24
N THR A 370 -11.03 -6.74 -26.45
CA THR A 370 -9.87 -7.42 -27.06
C THR A 370 -8.90 -6.45 -27.71
N GLN A 371 -9.29 -5.21 -27.92
CA GLN A 371 -8.48 -4.14 -28.49
C GLN A 371 -8.59 -2.86 -27.65
N PRO A 372 -8.10 -2.88 -26.40
CA PRO A 372 -8.23 -1.76 -25.48
C PRO A 372 -7.48 -0.53 -26.00
N GLU A 373 -8.14 0.64 -25.94
CA GLU A 373 -7.57 1.91 -26.42
C GLU A 373 -6.52 2.45 -25.44
N ILE A 374 -5.30 2.64 -25.93
CA ILE A 374 -4.25 3.31 -25.18
C ILE A 374 -4.42 4.83 -25.31
N LEU A 375 -4.61 5.51 -24.19
CA LEU A 375 -4.66 6.97 -24.14
C LEU A 375 -3.28 7.56 -24.42
N LYS A 376 -3.15 8.25 -25.58
CA LYS A 376 -1.89 8.83 -26.05
C LYS A 376 -1.89 10.35 -25.86
N GLY A 377 -0.71 10.91 -25.65
CA GLY A 377 -0.46 12.35 -25.63
C GLY A 377 0.11 12.89 -24.32
N ARG A 378 0.72 14.06 -24.39
CA ARG A 378 1.40 14.72 -23.27
C ARG A 378 0.47 14.99 -22.07
N LYS A 379 -0.82 15.28 -22.35
CA LYS A 379 -1.83 15.53 -21.31
C LYS A 379 -1.99 14.36 -20.36
N TYR A 380 -2.04 13.13 -20.89
CA TYR A 380 -2.22 11.92 -20.09
C TYR A 380 -0.95 11.48 -19.38
N ARG A 381 0.22 11.62 -19.99
CA ARG A 381 1.49 11.37 -19.31
C ARG A 381 1.68 12.30 -18.11
N ASN A 382 1.46 13.57 -18.29
CA ASN A 382 1.57 14.56 -17.21
C ASN A 382 0.49 14.37 -16.13
N LEU A 383 -0.65 13.72 -16.44
CA LEU A 383 -1.69 13.43 -15.46
C LEU A 383 -1.17 12.46 -14.39
N VAL A 384 -0.57 11.36 -14.82
CA VAL A 384 -0.04 10.33 -13.90
C VAL A 384 1.07 10.90 -13.03
N GLU A 385 2.03 11.61 -13.62
CA GLU A 385 3.11 12.27 -12.88
C GLU A 385 2.59 13.28 -11.86
N ARG A 386 1.60 14.10 -12.21
CA ARG A 386 0.99 15.07 -11.29
C ARG A 386 0.21 14.41 -10.18
N ALA A 387 -0.48 13.30 -10.44
CA ALA A 387 -1.21 12.57 -9.43
C ALA A 387 -0.26 11.98 -8.36
N GLN A 388 0.96 11.60 -8.74
CA GLN A 388 1.98 11.13 -7.79
C GLN A 388 2.68 12.26 -7.00
N HIS A 389 2.59 13.51 -7.47
CA HIS A 389 3.21 14.68 -6.82
C HIS A 389 2.22 15.51 -5.99
N ALA A 390 0.93 15.19 -6.02
CA ALA A 390 -0.11 15.89 -5.28
C ALA A 390 -0.27 15.33 -3.87
#